data_d383e80fa291117b28b11db7f82928a3
#
_entry.id   d383e80fa291117b28b11db7f82928a3
#
_cell.length_a   1.000
_cell.length_b   1.000
_cell.length_c   1.000
_cell.angle_alpha   90.00
_cell.angle_beta   90.00
_cell.angle_gamma   90.00
#
_symmetry.space_group_name_H-M   'P 1'
#
loop_
_entity.id
_entity.type
_entity.pdbx_description
1 polymer ?
#
loop_
_entity_poly.entity_id
_entity_poly.type
_entity_poly.pdbx_seq_one_letter_code
_entity_poly.pdbx_strand_id
1 'polypeptide(L)'
;MALPLPARVTLSTGAAGLLLVVLNQLSAPLPEPPLVRASVLASLLCVGLMLVAVLWTRAVPEASARADLQGNAGLELAPALPSPLVEDLGWGSMMLLTASPAAVVLVLWRGEVLLRRGLLADTPFIPGPICARALERGQAISLVNLALYPGRAEFDSLLPGLPSVLIQPMGDQGLVVLGGWSPRCFSRSDLVWVEGWARKLTAEMPEDGDPEAGQTAEGSSGLGEPPVPAGSAESAPAHPPAS
;
A
#
# COMPACT_ATOMS: atom_id res chain seq x y z
N MET A 1 -0.19 2.10 30.19
CA MET A 1 -1.00 2.47 29.00
C MET A 1 -2.06 3.48 29.41
N ALA A 2 -2.08 4.64 28.80
CA ALA A 2 -3.06 5.68 29.09
C ALA A 2 -4.31 5.45 28.23
N LEU A 3 -5.47 5.26 28.85
CA LEU A 3 -6.76 5.14 28.17
C LEU A 3 -7.03 6.38 27.30
N PRO A 4 -7.54 6.24 26.08
CA PRO A 4 -7.91 7.37 25.24
C PRO A 4 -8.99 8.23 25.90
N LEU A 5 -8.95 9.54 25.65
CA LEU A 5 -9.81 10.55 26.28
C LEU A 5 -11.31 10.17 26.24
N PRO A 6 -11.91 9.72 25.12
CA PRO A 6 -13.32 9.34 25.07
C PRO A 6 -13.63 8.13 25.97
N ALA A 7 -12.74 7.15 26.06
CA ALA A 7 -12.95 5.99 26.92
C ALA A 7 -12.87 6.34 28.42
N ARG A 8 -12.03 7.32 28.80
CA ARG A 8 -11.99 7.85 30.18
C ARG A 8 -13.28 8.57 30.53
N VAL A 9 -13.81 9.40 29.64
CA VAL A 9 -15.05 10.12 29.86
C VAL A 9 -16.22 9.15 30.01
N THR A 10 -16.38 8.20 29.12
CA THR A 10 -17.48 7.20 29.19
C THR A 10 -17.37 6.31 30.43
N LEU A 11 -16.16 5.90 30.80
CA LEU A 11 -15.93 5.11 32.03
C LEU A 11 -16.26 5.91 33.28
N SER A 12 -15.80 7.17 33.38
CA SER A 12 -16.08 8.04 34.53
C SER A 12 -17.56 8.39 34.63
N THR A 13 -18.25 8.63 33.53
CA THR A 13 -19.70 8.88 33.52
C THR A 13 -20.48 7.65 33.96
N GLY A 14 -20.12 6.45 33.52
CA GLY A 14 -20.74 5.20 33.97
C GLY A 14 -20.51 4.96 35.46
N ALA A 15 -19.30 5.20 35.98
CA ALA A 15 -18.98 5.05 37.42
C ALA A 15 -19.73 6.08 38.27
N ALA A 16 -19.79 7.33 37.84
CA ALA A 16 -20.54 8.38 38.54
C ALA A 16 -22.04 8.07 38.57
N GLY A 17 -22.61 7.60 37.44
CA GLY A 17 -24.01 7.17 37.40
C GLY A 17 -24.30 6.02 38.34
N LEU A 18 -23.43 5.00 38.43
CA LEU A 18 -23.59 3.89 39.35
C LEU A 18 -23.53 4.36 40.81
N LEU A 19 -22.60 5.27 41.12
CA LEU A 19 -22.49 5.86 42.47
C LEU A 19 -23.77 6.59 42.84
N LEU A 20 -24.37 7.39 41.94
CA LEU A 20 -25.63 8.09 42.19
C LEU A 20 -26.80 7.13 42.40
N VAL A 21 -26.86 6.00 41.68
CA VAL A 21 -27.89 4.97 41.90
C VAL A 21 -27.75 4.37 43.28
N VAL A 22 -26.52 4.04 43.74
CA VAL A 22 -26.25 3.49 45.07
C VAL A 22 -26.62 4.49 46.18
N LEU A 23 -26.22 5.78 46.01
CA LEU A 23 -26.56 6.83 46.97
C LEU A 23 -28.07 7.03 47.06
N ASN A 24 -28.79 7.01 45.94
CA ASN A 24 -30.26 7.13 45.93
C ASN A 24 -30.93 5.96 46.66
N GLN A 25 -30.41 4.71 46.48
CA GLN A 25 -30.95 3.55 47.22
C GLN A 25 -30.69 3.61 48.74
N LEU A 26 -29.52 4.12 49.13
CA LEU A 26 -29.19 4.27 50.57
C LEU A 26 -30.00 5.39 51.25
N SER A 27 -30.45 6.39 50.46
CA SER A 27 -31.21 7.52 50.99
C SER A 27 -32.73 7.30 51.03
N ALA A 28 -33.25 6.24 50.40
CA ALA A 28 -34.67 5.93 50.34
C ALA A 28 -35.08 5.05 51.52
N PRO A 29 -35.98 5.51 52.47
CA PRO A 29 -36.33 4.75 53.67
C PRO A 29 -37.22 3.53 53.43
N LEU A 30 -37.96 3.49 52.30
CA LEU A 30 -38.77 2.32 51.84
C LEU A 30 -38.73 2.26 50.33
N PRO A 31 -38.24 1.17 49.71
CA PRO A 31 -38.17 1.03 48.28
C PRO A 31 -39.54 0.71 47.69
N GLU A 32 -40.14 1.66 47.00
CA GLU A 32 -41.34 1.41 46.19
C GLU A 32 -40.99 0.55 44.94
N PRO A 33 -41.88 -0.38 44.51
CA PRO A 33 -41.60 -1.27 43.38
C PRO A 33 -41.25 -0.55 42.05
N PRO A 34 -41.81 0.61 41.70
CA PRO A 34 -41.41 1.37 40.53
C PRO A 34 -39.98 1.91 40.62
N LEU A 35 -39.58 2.37 41.83
CA LEU A 35 -38.27 2.94 42.08
C LEU A 35 -37.18 1.87 41.98
N VAL A 36 -37.45 0.67 42.44
CA VAL A 36 -36.55 -0.49 42.33
C VAL A 36 -36.32 -0.87 40.88
N ARG A 37 -37.38 -0.90 40.07
CA ARG A 37 -37.26 -1.18 38.63
C ARG A 37 -36.43 -0.09 37.88
N ALA A 38 -36.65 1.16 38.20
CA ALA A 38 -35.90 2.29 37.62
C ALA A 38 -34.40 2.21 37.99
N SER A 39 -34.08 1.88 39.24
CA SER A 39 -32.67 1.76 39.69
C SER A 39 -31.95 0.58 39.04
N VAL A 40 -32.63 -0.55 38.84
CA VAL A 40 -32.08 -1.70 38.10
C VAL A 40 -31.78 -1.34 36.64
N LEU A 41 -32.70 -0.67 35.97
CA LEU A 41 -32.47 -0.21 34.61
C LEU A 41 -31.33 0.78 34.48
N ALA A 42 -31.25 1.74 35.45
CA ALA A 42 -30.16 2.70 35.47
C ALA A 42 -28.80 2.04 35.74
N SER A 43 -28.75 1.04 36.63
CA SER A 43 -27.52 0.26 36.86
C SER A 43 -27.06 -0.52 35.65
N LEU A 44 -28.00 -1.18 34.92
CA LEU A 44 -27.71 -1.87 33.69
C LEU A 44 -27.16 -0.94 32.58
N LEU A 45 -27.75 0.25 32.48
CA LEU A 45 -27.25 1.29 31.55
C LEU A 45 -25.84 1.74 31.89
N CYS A 46 -25.56 2.01 33.19
CA CYS A 46 -24.23 2.40 33.64
C CYS A 46 -23.18 1.31 33.37
N VAL A 47 -23.49 0.05 33.67
CA VAL A 47 -22.61 -1.09 33.40
C VAL A 47 -22.42 -1.28 31.89
N GLY A 48 -23.49 -1.15 31.09
CA GLY A 48 -23.42 -1.19 29.63
C GLY A 48 -22.50 -0.11 29.06
N LEU A 49 -22.59 1.12 29.57
CA LEU A 49 -21.73 2.22 29.16
C LEU A 49 -20.25 1.97 29.51
N MET A 50 -19.98 1.41 30.68
CA MET A 50 -18.63 1.00 31.08
C MET A 50 -18.09 -0.13 30.19
N LEU A 51 -18.95 -1.10 29.84
CA LEU A 51 -18.57 -2.21 28.94
C LEU A 51 -18.22 -1.69 27.54
N VAL A 52 -19.01 -0.77 26.99
CA VAL A 52 -18.71 -0.12 25.70
C VAL A 52 -17.37 0.62 25.75
N ALA A 53 -17.08 1.33 26.85
CA ALA A 53 -15.80 1.99 27.02
C ALA A 53 -14.61 1.01 26.99
N VAL A 54 -14.74 -0.15 27.64
CA VAL A 54 -13.72 -1.20 27.68
C VAL A 54 -13.57 -1.86 26.28
N LEU A 55 -14.70 -2.16 25.61
CA LEU A 55 -14.67 -2.73 24.26
C LEU A 55 -14.01 -1.78 23.28
N TRP A 56 -14.29 -0.47 23.39
CA TRP A 56 -13.67 0.54 22.52
C TRP A 56 -12.16 0.61 22.69
N THR A 57 -11.64 0.48 23.92
CA THR A 57 -10.18 0.45 24.15
C THR A 57 -9.50 -0.79 23.58
N ARG A 58 -10.24 -1.92 23.46
CA ARG A 58 -9.73 -3.15 22.85
C ARG A 58 -9.87 -3.17 21.33
N ALA A 59 -10.83 -2.41 20.78
CA ALA A 59 -11.12 -2.37 19.35
C ALA A 59 -10.23 -1.38 18.58
N VAL A 60 -9.57 -0.43 19.26
CA VAL A 60 -8.57 0.44 18.61
C VAL A 60 -7.25 -0.34 18.55
N PRO A 61 -6.82 -0.83 17.37
CA PRO A 61 -5.52 -1.45 17.23
C PRO A 61 -4.46 -0.42 17.63
N GLU A 62 -3.63 -0.76 18.58
CA GLU A 62 -2.46 0.06 18.90
C GLU A 62 -1.62 0.13 17.62
N ALA A 63 -1.50 1.33 17.03
CA ALA A 63 -0.65 1.52 15.87
C ALA A 63 0.75 1.06 16.28
N SER A 64 1.21 -0.03 15.67
CA SER A 64 2.55 -0.57 15.93
C SER A 64 3.56 0.55 15.74
N ALA A 65 4.44 0.73 16.71
CA ALA A 65 5.47 1.77 16.64
C ALA A 65 6.24 1.63 15.33
N ARG A 66 6.36 2.75 14.62
CA ARG A 66 7.10 2.81 13.36
C ARG A 66 8.57 2.56 13.66
N ALA A 67 9.19 1.63 12.94
CA ALA A 67 10.62 1.36 13.08
C ALA A 67 11.45 2.55 12.58
N ASP A 68 12.58 2.78 13.21
CA ASP A 68 13.59 3.74 12.74
C ASP A 68 14.43 3.04 11.67
N LEU A 69 14.06 3.22 10.39
CA LEU A 69 14.73 2.61 9.25
C LEU A 69 15.72 3.61 8.64
N GLN A 70 16.93 3.15 8.41
CA GLN A 70 17.99 3.95 7.80
C GLN A 70 18.05 3.65 6.30
N GLY A 71 18.00 4.69 5.46
CA GLY A 71 18.05 4.58 4.02
C GLY A 71 17.84 5.92 3.33
N ASN A 72 18.19 6.01 2.06
CA ASN A 72 18.02 7.20 1.24
C ASN A 72 16.68 7.11 0.50
N ALA A 73 15.83 8.16 0.62
CA ALA A 73 14.61 8.20 -0.17
C ALA A 73 14.94 8.36 -1.66
N GLY A 74 14.43 7.46 -2.50
CA GLY A 74 14.75 7.45 -3.92
C GLY A 74 13.84 6.62 -4.78
N LEU A 75 14.12 6.68 -6.08
CA LEU A 75 13.55 5.84 -7.13
C LEU A 75 14.70 5.41 -8.05
N GLU A 76 14.85 4.12 -8.20
CA GLU A 76 15.75 3.48 -9.16
C GLU A 76 14.91 2.65 -10.12
N LEU A 77 15.17 2.80 -11.42
CA LEU A 77 14.56 2.04 -12.50
C LEU A 77 15.66 1.37 -13.33
N ALA A 78 15.42 0.19 -13.82
CA ALA A 78 16.31 -0.46 -14.76
C ALA A 78 16.43 0.38 -16.03
N PRO A 79 17.61 0.45 -16.66
CA PRO A 79 17.79 1.10 -17.96
C PRO A 79 17.03 0.33 -19.04
N ALA A 80 16.60 1.04 -20.09
CA ALA A 80 16.01 0.47 -21.31
C ALA A 80 14.66 -0.27 -21.14
N LEU A 81 13.84 0.13 -20.16
CA LEU A 81 12.47 -0.36 -20.05
C LEU A 81 11.56 0.35 -21.07
N PRO A 82 10.53 -0.35 -21.61
CA PRO A 82 9.49 0.27 -22.44
C PRO A 82 8.76 1.38 -21.69
N SER A 83 8.45 2.49 -22.37
CA SER A 83 7.78 3.65 -21.75
C SER A 83 6.49 3.30 -21.01
N PRO A 84 5.57 2.47 -21.53
CA PRO A 84 4.36 2.09 -20.79
C PRO A 84 4.67 1.38 -19.49
N LEU A 85 5.66 0.49 -19.47
CA LEU A 85 6.08 -0.23 -18.27
C LEU A 85 6.71 0.71 -17.23
N VAL A 86 7.50 1.70 -17.67
CA VAL A 86 8.08 2.74 -16.79
C VAL A 86 6.97 3.54 -16.11
N GLU A 87 5.93 3.94 -16.86
CA GLU A 87 4.79 4.67 -16.30
C GLU A 87 4.03 3.84 -15.26
N ASP A 88 3.75 2.58 -15.55
CA ASP A 88 3.05 1.68 -14.63
C ASP A 88 3.87 1.34 -13.39
N LEU A 89 5.15 1.08 -13.53
CA LEU A 89 6.08 0.88 -12.41
C LEU A 89 6.14 2.15 -11.55
N GLY A 90 6.27 3.32 -12.18
CA GLY A 90 6.34 4.61 -11.50
C GLY A 90 5.06 4.92 -10.75
N TRP A 91 3.91 4.81 -11.40
CA TRP A 91 2.61 5.10 -10.81
C TRP A 91 2.24 4.09 -9.70
N GLY A 92 2.32 2.80 -10.00
CA GLY A 92 1.91 1.76 -9.05
C GLY A 92 2.77 1.72 -7.79
N SER A 93 4.10 1.90 -7.92
CA SER A 93 4.99 1.99 -6.75
C SER A 93 4.71 3.24 -5.90
N MET A 94 4.38 4.39 -6.53
CA MET A 94 3.99 5.59 -5.82
C MET A 94 2.68 5.38 -5.04
N MET A 95 1.69 4.77 -5.68
CA MET A 95 0.41 4.48 -5.04
C MET A 95 0.57 3.54 -3.86
N LEU A 96 1.37 2.49 -3.99
CA LEU A 96 1.64 1.56 -2.89
C LEU A 96 2.32 2.24 -1.71
N LEU A 97 3.34 3.08 -1.94
CA LEU A 97 4.01 3.82 -0.87
C LEU A 97 3.11 4.86 -0.18
N THR A 98 2.14 5.41 -0.92
CA THR A 98 1.23 6.44 -0.39
C THR A 98 0.02 5.82 0.33
N ALA A 99 -0.54 4.74 -0.21
CA ALA A 99 -1.78 4.14 0.26
C ALA A 99 -1.57 2.99 1.25
N SER A 100 -0.35 2.44 1.36
CA SER A 100 -0.01 1.36 2.27
C SER A 100 1.10 1.75 3.25
N PRO A 101 1.30 1.02 4.34
CA PRO A 101 2.38 1.25 5.29
C PRO A 101 3.73 0.70 4.80
N ALA A 102 3.99 0.73 3.51
CA ALA A 102 5.27 0.32 2.93
C ALA A 102 6.33 1.41 3.11
N ALA A 103 7.56 0.99 3.42
CA ALA A 103 8.76 1.83 3.47
C ALA A 103 9.54 1.75 2.16
N VAL A 104 9.52 0.58 1.53
CA VAL A 104 10.23 0.29 0.28
C VAL A 104 9.40 -0.66 -0.58
N VAL A 105 9.44 -0.43 -1.88
CA VAL A 105 8.87 -1.29 -2.92
C VAL A 105 9.98 -1.69 -3.87
N LEU A 106 10.05 -2.98 -4.20
CA LEU A 106 10.98 -3.55 -5.16
C LEU A 106 10.19 -4.43 -6.14
N VAL A 107 10.51 -4.33 -7.41
CA VAL A 107 10.02 -5.22 -8.47
C VAL A 107 11.21 -5.93 -9.10
N LEU A 108 11.14 -7.24 -9.11
CA LEU A 108 12.13 -8.13 -9.68
C LEU A 108 11.51 -8.93 -10.83
N TRP A 109 12.20 -9.07 -11.94
CA TRP A 109 11.80 -9.90 -13.06
C TRP A 109 13.00 -10.65 -13.63
N ARG A 110 12.90 -11.97 -13.74
CA ARG A 110 14.00 -12.85 -14.24
C ARG A 110 15.34 -12.64 -13.54
N GLY A 111 15.30 -12.35 -12.24
CA GLY A 111 16.49 -12.08 -11.44
C GLY A 111 17.03 -10.65 -11.53
N GLU A 112 16.49 -9.82 -12.40
CA GLU A 112 16.86 -8.40 -12.53
C GLU A 112 15.91 -7.50 -11.76
N VAL A 113 16.45 -6.48 -11.11
CA VAL A 113 15.67 -5.46 -10.41
C VAL A 113 15.19 -4.43 -11.41
N LEU A 114 13.86 -4.39 -11.66
CA LEU A 114 13.25 -3.42 -12.56
C LEU A 114 12.98 -2.08 -11.88
N LEU A 115 12.60 -2.14 -10.59
CA LEU A 115 12.29 -0.94 -9.80
C LEU A 115 12.66 -1.14 -8.34
N ARG A 116 13.25 -0.08 -7.75
CA ARG A 116 13.35 0.12 -6.30
C ARG A 116 12.83 1.52 -5.98
N ARG A 117 11.94 1.64 -5.02
CA ARG A 117 11.38 2.93 -4.61
C ARG A 117 11.06 2.99 -3.13
N GLY A 118 11.24 4.17 -2.54
CA GLY A 118 11.04 4.40 -1.11
C GLY A 118 12.36 4.63 -0.40
N LEU A 119 12.57 4.01 0.75
CA LEU A 119 13.87 3.98 1.41
C LEU A 119 14.75 2.93 0.74
N LEU A 120 15.88 3.33 0.21
CA LEU A 120 16.83 2.50 -0.50
C LEU A 120 18.06 2.25 0.37
N ALA A 121 18.50 0.99 0.43
CA ALA A 121 19.81 0.61 0.94
C ALA A 121 20.85 0.75 -0.16
N ASP A 122 22.09 1.01 0.21
CA ASP A 122 23.21 1.13 -0.73
C ASP A 122 23.62 -0.19 -1.39
N THR A 123 23.11 -1.31 -0.89
CA THR A 123 23.41 -2.65 -1.39
C THR A 123 22.36 -3.13 -2.41
N PRO A 124 22.76 -3.84 -3.49
CA PRO A 124 21.81 -4.47 -4.40
C PRO A 124 21.03 -5.57 -3.69
N PHE A 125 19.75 -5.68 -4.01
CA PHE A 125 18.91 -6.75 -3.49
C PHE A 125 19.23 -8.07 -4.19
N ILE A 126 19.43 -9.13 -3.40
CA ILE A 126 19.66 -10.50 -3.89
C ILE A 126 18.54 -11.36 -3.31
N PRO A 127 17.65 -11.95 -4.16
CA PRO A 127 16.58 -12.82 -3.69
C PRO A 127 17.18 -14.11 -3.07
N GLY A 128 16.65 -14.51 -1.94
CA GLY A 128 17.07 -15.69 -1.22
C GLY A 128 16.00 -16.80 -1.19
N PRO A 129 16.10 -17.73 -0.23
CA PRO A 129 15.23 -18.92 -0.17
C PRO A 129 13.75 -18.61 0.06
N ILE A 130 13.42 -17.48 0.70
CA ILE A 130 12.01 -17.11 0.96
C ILE A 130 11.39 -16.60 -0.34
N CYS A 131 12.12 -15.77 -1.10
CA CYS A 131 11.71 -15.31 -2.42
C CYS A 131 11.56 -16.48 -3.40
N ALA A 132 12.51 -17.41 -3.43
CA ALA A 132 12.43 -18.61 -4.25
C ALA A 132 11.18 -19.44 -3.92
N ARG A 133 10.88 -19.64 -2.63
CA ARG A 133 9.68 -20.36 -2.19
C ARG A 133 8.39 -19.66 -2.61
N ALA A 134 8.36 -18.33 -2.64
CA ALA A 134 7.18 -17.58 -3.11
C ALA A 134 6.94 -17.84 -4.60
N LEU A 135 8.00 -17.82 -5.41
CA LEU A 135 7.95 -18.17 -6.85
C LEU A 135 7.49 -19.60 -7.08
N GLU A 136 8.13 -20.58 -6.44
CA GLU A 136 7.79 -22.01 -6.57
C GLU A 136 6.33 -22.32 -6.23
N ARG A 137 5.78 -21.63 -5.22
CA ARG A 137 4.39 -21.85 -4.79
C ARG A 137 3.37 -21.01 -5.56
N GLY A 138 3.79 -19.98 -6.25
CA GLY A 138 2.90 -19.01 -6.89
C GLY A 138 1.98 -18.31 -5.90
N GLN A 139 2.39 -18.19 -4.63
CA GLN A 139 1.56 -17.63 -3.56
C GLN A 139 2.31 -16.55 -2.80
N ALA A 140 1.55 -15.51 -2.41
CA ALA A 140 2.09 -14.43 -1.59
C ALA A 140 2.58 -14.96 -0.23
N ILE A 141 3.73 -14.46 0.22
CA ILE A 141 4.27 -14.72 1.56
C ILE A 141 4.29 -13.41 2.33
N SER A 142 3.56 -13.36 3.46
CA SER A 142 3.55 -12.22 4.36
C SER A 142 4.30 -12.55 5.64
N LEU A 143 5.46 -11.92 5.83
CA LEU A 143 6.29 -12.03 7.03
C LEU A 143 5.89 -10.90 7.98
N VAL A 144 4.91 -11.17 8.82
CA VAL A 144 4.27 -10.16 9.69
C VAL A 144 5.18 -9.60 10.79
N ASN A 145 6.21 -10.35 11.19
CA ASN A 145 7.25 -9.89 12.11
C ASN A 145 8.57 -10.56 11.73
N LEU A 146 9.38 -9.85 10.96
CA LEU A 146 10.61 -10.38 10.36
C LEU A 146 11.62 -10.87 11.40
N ALA A 147 11.63 -10.27 12.59
CA ALA A 147 12.53 -10.67 13.67
C ALA A 147 12.34 -12.13 14.13
N LEU A 148 11.16 -12.71 13.88
CA LEU A 148 10.83 -14.09 14.27
C LEU A 148 11.23 -15.14 13.21
N TYR A 149 11.67 -14.70 12.02
CA TYR A 149 11.99 -15.62 10.92
C TYR A 149 13.50 -15.87 10.81
N PRO A 150 13.94 -17.12 10.77
CA PRO A 150 15.37 -17.47 10.67
C PRO A 150 16.04 -16.93 9.39
N GLY A 151 15.30 -16.83 8.28
CA GLY A 151 15.79 -16.34 6.99
C GLY A 151 15.75 -14.82 6.82
N ARG A 152 15.54 -14.04 7.88
CA ARG A 152 15.38 -12.58 7.81
C ARG A 152 16.51 -11.82 7.13
N ALA A 153 17.74 -12.36 7.23
CA ALA A 153 18.93 -11.77 6.64
C ALA A 153 18.84 -11.60 5.11
N GLU A 154 17.96 -12.34 4.43
CA GLU A 154 17.67 -12.17 3.02
C GLU A 154 17.21 -10.73 2.69
N PHE A 155 16.48 -10.09 3.61
CA PHE A 155 15.90 -8.76 3.41
C PHE A 155 16.77 -7.62 3.93
N ASP A 156 17.93 -7.90 4.54
CA ASP A 156 18.87 -6.86 4.96
C ASP A 156 19.46 -6.12 3.75
N SER A 157 19.55 -6.78 2.59
CA SER A 157 19.95 -6.17 1.32
C SER A 157 18.84 -5.31 0.69
N LEU A 158 17.56 -5.55 1.03
CA LEU A 158 16.46 -4.68 0.61
C LEU A 158 16.46 -3.38 1.43
N LEU A 159 16.43 -3.52 2.75
CA LEU A 159 16.59 -2.45 3.73
C LEU A 159 16.89 -3.05 5.10
N PRO A 160 18.01 -2.72 5.75
CA PRO A 160 18.33 -3.25 7.07
C PRO A 160 17.29 -2.90 8.13
N GLY A 161 16.96 -3.88 8.97
CA GLY A 161 16.07 -3.65 10.10
C GLY A 161 14.58 -3.61 9.78
N LEU A 162 14.16 -4.05 8.59
CA LEU A 162 12.73 -4.15 8.24
C LEU A 162 11.96 -4.99 9.26
N PRO A 163 10.84 -4.47 9.80
CA PRO A 163 10.03 -5.21 10.76
C PRO A 163 9.07 -6.21 10.12
N SER A 164 8.66 -5.98 8.87
CA SER A 164 7.76 -6.87 8.12
C SER A 164 8.04 -6.80 6.62
N VAL A 165 7.76 -7.88 5.91
CA VAL A 165 7.92 -7.98 4.46
C VAL A 165 6.72 -8.70 3.85
N LEU A 166 6.25 -8.21 2.72
CA LEU A 166 5.26 -8.85 1.86
C LEU A 166 5.93 -9.17 0.52
N ILE A 167 5.83 -10.42 0.09
CA ILE A 167 6.37 -10.91 -1.17
C ILE A 167 5.20 -11.42 -1.99
N GLN A 168 4.99 -10.87 -3.17
CA GLN A 168 3.95 -11.24 -4.11
C GLN A 168 4.58 -11.74 -5.40
N PRO A 169 4.33 -12.98 -5.82
CA PRO A 169 4.77 -13.48 -7.12
C PRO A 169 4.12 -12.72 -8.28
N MET A 170 4.89 -12.54 -9.35
CA MET A 170 4.48 -12.05 -10.67
C MET A 170 4.70 -13.19 -11.68
N GLY A 171 3.67 -14.01 -11.91
CA GLY A 171 3.85 -15.25 -12.65
C GLY A 171 4.85 -16.19 -11.96
N ASP A 172 5.67 -16.85 -12.77
CA ASP A 172 6.74 -17.76 -12.34
C ASP A 172 8.14 -17.15 -12.36
N GLN A 173 8.28 -15.92 -12.86
CA GLN A 173 9.59 -15.29 -13.14
C GLN A 173 9.81 -13.97 -12.39
N GLY A 174 8.80 -13.43 -11.74
CA GLY A 174 8.89 -12.13 -11.10
C GLY A 174 8.37 -12.06 -9.67
N LEU A 175 8.77 -11.03 -8.97
CA LEU A 175 8.36 -10.73 -7.59
C LEU A 175 8.12 -9.24 -7.39
N VAL A 176 7.07 -8.91 -6.67
CA VAL A 176 6.90 -7.63 -6.00
C VAL A 176 7.21 -7.82 -4.52
N VAL A 177 8.15 -7.08 -3.97
CA VAL A 177 8.55 -7.15 -2.57
C VAL A 177 8.32 -5.80 -1.91
N LEU A 178 7.56 -5.79 -0.81
CA LEU A 178 7.32 -4.61 0.01
C LEU A 178 7.92 -4.79 1.39
N GLY A 179 8.72 -3.82 1.83
CA GLY A 179 9.15 -3.71 3.22
C GLY A 179 8.25 -2.75 3.98
N GLY A 180 7.79 -3.12 5.17
CA GLY A 180 6.85 -2.33 5.95
C GLY A 180 7.51 -1.56 7.10
N TRP A 181 6.89 -0.43 7.53
CA TRP A 181 7.38 0.41 8.62
C TRP A 181 7.22 -0.20 10.02
N SER A 182 6.34 -1.18 10.19
CA SER A 182 6.08 -1.77 11.51
C SER A 182 5.68 -3.24 11.38
N PRO A 183 5.78 -4.05 12.45
CA PRO A 183 5.26 -5.42 12.43
C PRO A 183 3.76 -5.44 12.15
N ARG A 184 3.29 -6.42 11.39
CA ARG A 184 1.86 -6.63 11.05
C ARG A 184 1.20 -5.43 10.40
N CYS A 185 1.96 -4.59 9.70
CA CYS A 185 1.44 -3.35 9.13
C CYS A 185 0.56 -3.59 7.88
N PHE A 186 0.83 -4.63 7.10
CA PHE A 186 0.06 -4.91 5.89
C PHE A 186 -1.31 -5.50 6.21
N SER A 187 -2.35 -4.85 5.75
CA SER A 187 -3.74 -5.29 5.83
C SER A 187 -4.09 -6.26 4.70
N ARG A 188 -5.25 -6.91 4.80
CA ARG A 188 -5.78 -7.73 3.71
C ARG A 188 -6.04 -6.90 2.44
N SER A 189 -6.42 -5.65 2.59
CA SER A 189 -6.59 -4.73 1.46
C SER A 189 -5.28 -4.48 0.72
N ASP A 190 -4.18 -4.28 1.45
CA ASP A 190 -2.86 -4.09 0.85
C ASP A 190 -2.43 -5.32 0.03
N LEU A 191 -2.69 -6.53 0.56
CA LEU A 191 -2.40 -7.76 -0.17
C LEU A 191 -3.15 -7.83 -1.51
N VAL A 192 -4.45 -7.48 -1.51
CA VAL A 192 -5.28 -7.47 -2.74
C VAL A 192 -4.77 -6.45 -3.75
N TRP A 193 -4.36 -5.26 -3.29
CA TRP A 193 -3.79 -4.23 -4.15
C TRP A 193 -2.48 -4.67 -4.78
N VAL A 194 -1.58 -5.24 -3.98
CA VAL A 194 -0.29 -5.74 -4.45
C VAL A 194 -0.46 -6.89 -5.44
N GLU A 195 -1.38 -7.83 -5.16
CA GLU A 195 -1.72 -8.93 -6.07
C GLU A 195 -2.27 -8.41 -7.40
N GLY A 196 -3.21 -7.45 -7.35
CA GLY A 196 -3.79 -6.84 -8.56
C GLY A 196 -2.73 -6.14 -9.42
N TRP A 197 -1.83 -5.38 -8.79
CA TRP A 197 -0.74 -4.73 -9.49
C TRP A 197 0.29 -5.72 -10.05
N ALA A 198 0.67 -6.72 -9.28
CA ALA A 198 1.57 -7.78 -9.74
C ALA A 198 1.02 -8.52 -10.97
N ARG A 199 -0.28 -8.82 -10.97
CA ARG A 199 -0.97 -9.45 -12.11
C ARG A 199 -0.98 -8.54 -13.35
N LYS A 200 -1.23 -7.23 -13.16
CA LYS A 200 -1.17 -6.25 -14.25
C LYS A 200 0.24 -6.19 -14.84
N LEU A 201 1.27 -6.04 -14.01
CA LEU A 201 2.66 -6.02 -14.46
C LEU A 201 3.04 -7.30 -15.20
N THR A 202 2.62 -8.48 -14.72
CA THR A 202 2.89 -9.75 -15.40
C THR A 202 2.35 -9.76 -16.82
N ALA A 203 1.16 -9.18 -17.05
CA ALA A 203 0.56 -9.11 -18.40
C ALA A 203 1.28 -8.14 -19.35
N GLU A 204 2.10 -7.24 -18.83
CA GLU A 204 2.86 -6.25 -19.61
C GLU A 204 4.33 -6.65 -19.80
N MET A 205 4.77 -7.72 -19.10
CA MET A 205 6.13 -8.22 -19.29
C MET A 205 6.27 -8.91 -20.65
N PRO A 206 7.40 -8.70 -21.36
CA PRO A 206 7.64 -9.36 -22.63
C PRO A 206 7.68 -10.89 -22.45
N GLU A 207 6.91 -11.59 -23.26
CA GLU A 207 6.97 -13.05 -23.38
C GLU A 207 8.31 -13.47 -24.00
N ASP A 208 8.80 -14.67 -23.64
CA ASP A 208 10.00 -15.23 -24.25
C ASP A 208 9.70 -15.54 -25.73
N GLY A 209 10.17 -14.71 -26.64
CA GLY A 209 10.11 -15.04 -28.07
C GLY A 209 9.90 -13.94 -29.08
N ASP A 210 9.80 -12.68 -28.69
CA ASP A 210 9.67 -11.60 -29.67
C ASP A 210 10.96 -10.75 -29.78
N PRO A 211 11.92 -11.13 -30.66
CA PRO A 211 13.09 -10.28 -30.93
C PRO A 211 12.77 -9.09 -31.87
N GLU A 212 11.50 -8.87 -32.26
CA GLU A 212 11.15 -7.89 -33.30
C GLU A 212 10.68 -6.51 -32.80
N ALA A 213 10.56 -6.25 -31.51
CA ALA A 213 10.16 -4.93 -31.02
C ALA A 213 11.25 -3.84 -31.13
N GLY A 214 12.46 -4.20 -31.59
CA GLY A 214 13.60 -3.28 -31.70
C GLY A 214 13.92 -2.78 -33.15
N GLN A 215 13.23 -3.24 -34.19
CA GLN A 215 13.65 -2.96 -35.60
C GLN A 215 12.69 -2.16 -36.47
N THR A 216 11.60 -1.63 -35.96
CA THR A 216 10.67 -0.84 -36.81
C THR A 216 10.87 0.69 -36.73
N ALA A 217 11.98 1.19 -36.21
CA ALA A 217 12.29 2.62 -36.17
C ALA A 217 13.39 3.09 -37.14
N GLU A 218 14.04 2.19 -37.92
CA GLU A 218 15.06 2.56 -38.90
C GLU A 218 14.79 1.92 -40.26
N GLY A 219 13.90 2.49 -41.03
CA GLY A 219 13.67 1.97 -42.38
C GLY A 219 12.57 2.65 -43.18
N SER A 220 12.44 3.97 -43.13
CA SER A 220 11.66 4.70 -44.13
C SER A 220 12.25 6.10 -44.37
N SER A 221 13.50 6.11 -44.82
CA SER A 221 14.07 7.23 -45.56
C SER A 221 14.38 6.75 -46.97
N GLY A 222 13.34 6.57 -47.76
CA GLY A 222 13.40 6.24 -49.18
C GLY A 222 12.57 7.25 -49.97
N LEU A 223 13.25 8.26 -50.44
CA LEU A 223 12.91 9.17 -51.54
C LEU A 223 11.84 8.64 -52.49
N GLY A 224 10.72 9.33 -52.54
CA GLY A 224 9.72 9.28 -53.60
C GLY A 224 9.23 10.70 -53.85
N GLU A 225 9.97 11.43 -54.68
CA GLU A 225 9.60 12.72 -55.26
C GLU A 225 8.36 12.53 -56.15
N PRO A 226 7.24 13.22 -55.95
CA PRO A 226 6.12 13.18 -56.88
C PRO A 226 6.38 14.13 -58.06
N PRO A 227 5.98 13.77 -59.30
CA PRO A 227 6.21 14.56 -60.50
C PRO A 227 5.34 15.81 -60.54
N VAL A 228 5.97 16.92 -60.91
CA VAL A 228 5.37 18.21 -61.18
C VAL A 228 4.51 18.12 -62.47
N PRO A 229 3.23 18.53 -62.51
CA PRO A 229 2.53 18.86 -63.67
C PRO A 229 2.75 20.32 -64.08
N ALA A 230 3.24 20.53 -65.31
CA ALA A 230 3.39 21.83 -65.91
C ALA A 230 2.05 22.47 -66.30
N GLY A 231 1.96 23.75 -66.04
CA GLY A 231 1.31 24.73 -66.95
C GLY A 231 -0.19 24.89 -66.84
N SER A 232 -0.62 26.04 -66.40
CA SER A 232 -1.36 26.98 -67.26
C SER A 232 -1.61 28.27 -66.49
N ALA A 233 -1.26 29.32 -67.19
CA ALA A 233 -1.39 30.73 -66.84
C ALA A 233 -2.84 31.18 -66.63
N GLU A 234 -2.95 32.32 -66.00
CA GLU A 234 -3.80 33.46 -66.39
C GLU A 234 -4.70 34.05 -65.28
N SER A 235 -4.38 35.29 -65.14
CA SER A 235 -5.19 36.46 -64.77
C SER A 235 -5.53 36.77 -63.35
N ALA A 236 -4.84 37.81 -62.85
CA ALA A 236 -5.37 38.81 -61.94
C ALA A 236 -6.50 39.65 -62.62
N PRO A 237 -7.36 40.39 -61.86
CA PRO A 237 -6.92 41.61 -61.22
C PRO A 237 -7.71 42.06 -59.92
N ALA A 238 -7.06 42.99 -59.24
CA ALA A 238 -7.57 44.22 -58.61
C ALA A 238 -8.49 44.22 -57.37
N HIS A 239 -7.92 44.71 -56.33
CA HIS A 239 -8.32 45.71 -55.28
C HIS A 239 -9.68 46.45 -55.48
N PRO A 240 -10.27 47.18 -54.46
CA PRO A 240 -9.75 47.72 -53.17
C PRO A 240 -10.80 47.77 -52.02
N PRO A 241 -10.76 48.76 -51.10
CA PRO A 241 -10.55 48.56 -49.67
C PRO A 241 -11.70 49.05 -48.75
N ALA A 242 -11.45 49.02 -47.46
CA ALA A 242 -12.01 49.84 -46.37
C ALA A 242 -13.48 49.68 -45.95
N SER A 243 -13.71 49.33 -44.73
CA SER A 243 -14.14 50.17 -43.61
C SER A 243 -13.96 49.42 -42.31
#